data_4a3d4103e4b66126adc9041656f40fb9
#
_entry.id   4a3d4103e4b66126adc9041656f40fb9
#
_cell.length_a   1.000
_cell.length_b   1.000
_cell.length_c   1.000
_cell.angle_alpha   90.00
_cell.angle_beta   90.00
_cell.angle_gamma   90.00
#
_symmetry.space_group_name_H-M   'P 1'
#
loop_
_entity.id
_entity.type
_entity.pdbx_description
1 polymer ?
#
loop_
_entity_poly.entity_id
_entity_poly.type
_entity_poly.pdbx_seq_one_letter_code
_entity_poly.pdbx_strand_id
1 'polypeptide(L)'
;MSLDQTAKSLFLKEFVSAFFLSMRYFFKPKATLNYPFEKGQLSPRFRGEHALRRYPNGEERCIACKLCEAICPAQAITIEAGPRRNDGTRRTTRYDIDMTKCIYCGMCQEACPVDAIVEGPNFEFATETREELFYDKERLLDNGTRWEREIARNIAMDSPYR
;
A
#
# COMPACT_ATOMS: atom_id res chain seq x y z
N MET A 1 -26.34 -0.27 -44.70
CA MET A 1 -26.76 0.76 -43.75
C MET A 1 -28.24 1.04 -44.01
N SER A 2 -29.08 1.03 -42.96
CA SER A 2 -30.49 1.37 -43.11
C SER A 2 -30.67 2.89 -43.35
N LEU A 3 -31.71 3.32 -44.08
CA LEU A 3 -32.00 4.74 -44.29
C LEU A 3 -32.12 5.51 -42.99
N ASP A 4 -32.59 4.86 -41.91
CA ASP A 4 -32.69 5.40 -40.56
C ASP A 4 -31.30 5.68 -39.94
N GLN A 5 -30.32 4.81 -40.14
CA GLN A 5 -28.94 5.04 -39.70
C GLN A 5 -28.28 6.21 -40.42
N THR A 6 -28.52 6.31 -41.72
CA THR A 6 -27.97 7.40 -42.54
C THR A 6 -28.59 8.75 -42.16
N ALA A 7 -29.88 8.77 -41.89
CA ALA A 7 -30.58 9.98 -41.42
C ALA A 7 -30.08 10.41 -40.02
N LYS A 8 -29.89 9.48 -39.09
CA LYS A 8 -29.36 9.77 -37.72
C LYS A 8 -27.97 10.36 -37.78
N SER A 9 -27.09 9.83 -38.63
CA SER A 9 -25.72 10.36 -38.79
C SER A 9 -25.68 11.72 -39.47
N LEU A 10 -26.55 11.98 -40.45
CA LEU A 10 -26.69 13.27 -41.11
C LEU A 10 -27.18 14.39 -40.18
N PHE A 11 -28.13 14.09 -39.30
CA PHE A 11 -28.64 15.03 -38.32
C PHE A 11 -27.84 15.11 -37.04
N LEU A 12 -26.68 14.45 -36.95
CA LEU A 12 -25.77 14.44 -35.78
C LEU A 12 -26.51 14.18 -34.44
N LYS A 13 -27.56 13.35 -34.50
CA LYS A 13 -28.46 13.08 -33.37
C LYS A 13 -27.67 12.58 -32.14
N GLU A 14 -26.66 11.77 -32.34
CA GLU A 14 -25.83 11.24 -31.26
C GLU A 14 -25.00 12.35 -30.62
N PHE A 15 -24.49 13.31 -31.38
CA PHE A 15 -23.75 14.45 -30.82
C PHE A 15 -24.69 15.36 -30.00
N VAL A 16 -25.90 15.61 -30.46
CA VAL A 16 -26.89 16.36 -29.71
C VAL A 16 -27.27 15.63 -28.42
N SER A 17 -27.49 14.33 -28.48
CA SER A 17 -27.73 13.49 -27.30
C SER A 17 -26.56 13.51 -26.31
N ALA A 18 -25.34 13.39 -26.79
CA ALA A 18 -24.11 13.47 -25.98
C ALA A 18 -23.98 14.85 -25.33
N PHE A 19 -24.27 15.92 -26.04
CA PHE A 19 -24.28 17.27 -25.50
C PHE A 19 -25.25 17.42 -24.33
N PHE A 20 -26.49 16.99 -24.48
CA PHE A 20 -27.49 17.06 -23.40
C PHE A 20 -27.09 16.15 -22.21
N LEU A 21 -26.52 14.99 -22.48
CA LEU A 21 -25.98 14.14 -21.42
C LEU A 21 -24.87 14.84 -20.64
N SER A 22 -23.91 15.44 -21.34
CA SER A 22 -22.81 16.19 -20.73
C SER A 22 -23.31 17.35 -19.88
N MET A 23 -24.28 18.12 -20.41
CA MET A 23 -24.91 19.23 -19.68
C MET A 23 -25.63 18.74 -18.41
N ARG A 24 -26.35 17.62 -18.49
CA ARG A 24 -26.99 17.02 -17.33
C ARG A 24 -25.97 16.64 -16.24
N TYR A 25 -24.81 16.08 -16.61
CA TYR A 25 -23.77 15.72 -15.65
C TYR A 25 -23.01 16.94 -15.12
N PHE A 26 -22.87 17.99 -15.91
CA PHE A 26 -22.25 19.24 -15.49
C PHE A 26 -22.95 19.86 -14.27
N PHE A 27 -24.30 19.81 -14.23
CA PHE A 27 -25.10 20.35 -13.13
C PHE A 27 -25.34 19.36 -11.98
N LYS A 28 -24.82 18.12 -12.04
CA LYS A 28 -24.92 17.20 -10.91
C LYS A 28 -23.91 17.56 -9.81
N PRO A 29 -24.20 17.17 -8.54
CA PRO A 29 -23.19 17.25 -7.48
C PRO A 29 -21.92 16.50 -7.88
N LYS A 30 -20.78 17.12 -7.63
CA LYS A 30 -19.49 16.53 -7.95
C LYS A 30 -19.18 15.39 -6.99
N ALA A 31 -18.78 14.23 -7.51
CA ALA A 31 -18.32 13.09 -6.73
C ALA A 31 -16.78 13.12 -6.50
N THR A 32 -16.09 14.03 -7.19
CA THR A 32 -14.62 14.17 -7.12
C THR A 32 -14.22 14.80 -5.81
N LEU A 33 -13.25 14.17 -5.13
CA LEU A 33 -12.58 14.72 -3.95
C LEU A 33 -11.50 15.72 -4.38
N ASN A 34 -11.40 16.83 -3.64
CA ASN A 34 -10.39 17.85 -3.90
C ASN A 34 -9.04 17.49 -3.23
N TYR A 35 -8.40 16.44 -3.74
CA TYR A 35 -7.07 16.03 -3.28
C TYR A 35 -6.04 17.14 -3.61
N PRO A 36 -5.06 17.49 -2.74
CA PRO A 36 -4.75 16.84 -1.47
C PRO A 36 -5.50 17.35 -0.22
N PHE A 37 -6.40 18.34 -0.38
CA PHE A 37 -7.10 18.97 0.74
C PHE A 37 -8.18 18.05 1.33
N GLU A 38 -8.79 17.23 0.48
CA GLU A 38 -9.74 16.20 0.88
C GLU A 38 -9.19 14.84 0.50
N LYS A 39 -9.09 13.93 1.48
CA LYS A 39 -8.62 12.56 1.27
C LYS A 39 -9.77 11.58 1.48
N GLY A 40 -9.88 10.60 0.59
CA GLY A 40 -10.81 9.49 0.74
C GLY A 40 -10.44 8.59 1.92
N GLN A 41 -11.42 7.95 2.51
CA GLN A 41 -11.19 6.94 3.55
C GLN A 41 -10.54 5.71 2.93
N LEU A 42 -9.44 5.26 3.53
CA LEU A 42 -8.74 4.05 3.12
C LEU A 42 -9.36 2.82 3.81
N SER A 43 -9.35 1.71 3.10
CA SER A 43 -9.72 0.41 3.68
C SER A 43 -8.70 -0.01 4.76
N PRO A 44 -9.11 -0.72 5.82
CA PRO A 44 -8.17 -1.32 6.77
C PRO A 44 -7.18 -2.30 6.12
N ARG A 45 -7.51 -2.82 4.94
CA ARG A 45 -6.67 -3.72 4.13
C ARG A 45 -5.88 -2.99 3.04
N PHE A 46 -5.79 -1.67 3.12
CA PHE A 46 -5.02 -0.90 2.15
C PHE A 46 -3.53 -1.27 2.25
N ARG A 47 -2.90 -1.44 1.11
CA ARG A 47 -1.51 -1.84 0.97
C ARG A 47 -0.68 -0.65 0.51
N GLY A 48 -0.20 0.13 1.48
CA GLY A 48 0.65 1.29 1.23
C GLY A 48 2.11 1.05 1.61
N GLU A 49 2.76 2.08 2.10
CA GLU A 49 4.17 2.09 2.45
C GLU A 49 4.53 1.05 3.51
N HIS A 50 5.60 0.31 3.28
CA HIS A 50 6.07 -0.73 4.20
C HIS A 50 6.59 -0.16 5.52
N ALA A 51 6.32 -0.90 6.59
CA ALA A 51 6.74 -0.55 7.94
C ALA A 51 7.13 -1.78 8.76
N LEU A 52 8.19 -1.66 9.56
CA LEU A 52 8.58 -2.64 10.56
C LEU A 52 8.10 -2.19 11.94
N ARG A 53 7.30 -3.03 12.59
CA ARG A 53 6.68 -2.72 13.88
C ARG A 53 7.59 -3.07 15.06
N ARG A 54 7.38 -2.34 16.14
CA ARG A 54 7.97 -2.61 17.45
C ARG A 54 6.90 -3.10 18.44
N TYR A 55 7.34 -3.76 19.49
CA TYR A 55 6.52 -4.01 20.67
C TYR A 55 6.36 -2.73 21.51
N PRO A 56 5.38 -2.66 22.44
CA PRO A 56 5.21 -1.49 23.32
C PRO A 56 6.44 -1.21 24.21
N ASN A 57 7.28 -2.21 24.46
CA ASN A 57 8.54 -2.07 25.19
C ASN A 57 9.69 -1.47 24.33
N GLY A 58 9.43 -1.14 23.07
CA GLY A 58 10.40 -0.57 22.12
C GLY A 58 11.22 -1.61 21.35
N GLU A 59 11.15 -2.91 21.69
CA GLU A 59 11.86 -3.96 20.96
C GLU A 59 11.28 -4.20 19.57
N GLU A 60 12.14 -4.57 18.63
CA GLU A 60 11.72 -4.98 17.30
C GLU A 60 10.90 -6.28 17.36
N ARG A 61 9.77 -6.32 16.63
CA ARG A 61 9.00 -7.56 16.49
C ARG A 61 9.70 -8.61 15.63
N CYS A 62 10.50 -8.17 14.64
CA CYS A 62 11.13 -9.06 13.69
C CYS A 62 12.08 -10.06 14.37
N ILE A 63 11.87 -11.34 14.11
CA ILE A 63 12.67 -12.47 14.64
C ILE A 63 13.64 -13.05 13.62
N ALA A 64 13.85 -12.36 12.50
CA ALA A 64 14.76 -12.77 11.42
C ALA A 64 14.46 -14.18 10.85
N CYS A 65 13.20 -14.58 10.75
CA CYS A 65 12.79 -15.89 10.20
C CYS A 65 12.91 -16.01 8.68
N LYS A 66 13.06 -14.87 7.96
CA LYS A 66 13.20 -14.79 6.50
C LYS A 66 11.99 -15.28 5.68
N LEU A 67 10.84 -15.55 6.29
CA LEU A 67 9.65 -15.99 5.55
C LEU A 67 9.16 -14.94 4.54
N CYS A 68 9.20 -13.66 4.91
CA CYS A 68 8.80 -12.57 4.02
C CYS A 68 9.75 -12.39 2.81
N GLU A 69 11.07 -12.68 2.99
CA GLU A 69 12.03 -12.72 1.89
C GLU A 69 11.74 -13.89 0.95
N ALA A 70 11.49 -15.08 1.52
CA ALA A 70 11.25 -16.30 0.75
C ALA A 70 9.93 -16.25 -0.05
N ILE A 71 8.88 -15.66 0.49
CA ILE A 71 7.56 -15.57 -0.17
C ILE A 71 7.47 -14.43 -1.19
N CYS A 72 8.40 -13.48 -1.18
CA CYS A 72 8.31 -12.28 -2.02
C CYS A 72 8.43 -12.64 -3.52
N PRO A 73 7.35 -12.47 -4.32
CA PRO A 73 7.37 -12.85 -5.74
C PRO A 73 8.29 -11.95 -6.56
N ALA A 74 8.49 -10.70 -6.13
CA ALA A 74 9.35 -9.72 -6.78
C ALA A 74 10.80 -9.75 -6.28
N GLN A 75 11.12 -10.59 -5.29
CA GLN A 75 12.44 -10.64 -4.64
C GLN A 75 12.95 -9.24 -4.24
N ALA A 76 12.03 -8.44 -3.71
CA ALA A 76 12.29 -7.05 -3.31
C ALA A 76 12.91 -6.93 -1.91
N ILE A 77 12.83 -7.99 -1.10
CA ILE A 77 13.23 -8.00 0.31
C ILE A 77 14.55 -8.74 0.45
N THR A 78 15.49 -8.15 1.20
CA THR A 78 16.80 -8.77 1.54
C THR A 78 16.98 -8.71 3.03
N ILE A 79 17.23 -9.87 3.68
CA ILE A 79 17.37 -9.97 5.13
C ILE A 79 18.67 -10.68 5.50
N GLU A 80 19.41 -10.07 6.42
CA GLU A 80 20.53 -10.71 7.10
C GLU A 80 20.18 -10.89 8.58
N ALA A 81 20.29 -12.15 9.03
CA ALA A 81 20.03 -12.50 10.42
C ALA A 81 21.30 -12.35 11.26
N GLY A 82 21.19 -11.66 12.37
CA GLY A 82 22.26 -11.55 13.35
C GLY A 82 22.50 -12.88 14.11
N PRO A 83 23.52 -12.89 14.98
CA PRO A 83 23.79 -14.03 15.86
C PRO A 83 22.62 -14.24 16.84
N ARG A 84 22.49 -15.45 17.35
CA ARG A 84 21.55 -15.73 18.44
C ARG A 84 21.98 -14.99 19.70
N ARG A 85 21.00 -14.37 20.35
CA ARG A 85 21.19 -13.75 21.66
C ARG A 85 21.20 -14.81 22.77
N ASN A 86 21.54 -14.41 23.97
CA ASN A 86 21.59 -15.31 25.12
C ASN A 86 20.23 -15.91 25.49
N ASP A 87 19.13 -15.19 25.15
CA ASP A 87 17.75 -15.63 25.30
C ASP A 87 17.24 -16.57 24.18
N GLY A 88 18.13 -16.94 23.24
CA GLY A 88 17.82 -17.78 22.09
C GLY A 88 17.14 -17.05 20.93
N THR A 89 16.77 -15.78 21.09
CA THR A 89 16.14 -14.99 20.04
C THR A 89 17.15 -14.52 18.98
N ARG A 90 16.64 -14.17 17.81
CA ARG A 90 17.42 -13.52 16.75
C ARG A 90 16.80 -12.18 16.38
N ARG A 91 17.63 -11.28 15.89
CA ARG A 91 17.23 -10.02 15.27
C ARG A 91 17.92 -9.88 13.92
N THR A 92 17.40 -9.04 13.07
CA THR A 92 18.03 -8.73 11.79
C THR A 92 19.17 -7.75 12.00
N THR A 93 20.32 -7.99 11.36
CA THR A 93 21.38 -6.99 11.19
C THR A 93 21.06 -6.08 10.02
N ARG A 94 20.45 -6.63 8.98
CA ARG A 94 20.02 -5.92 7.79
C ARG A 94 18.61 -6.34 7.38
N TYR A 95 17.80 -5.39 6.98
CA TYR A 95 16.47 -5.61 6.43
C TYR A 95 16.18 -4.52 5.41
N ASP A 96 16.32 -4.83 4.14
CA ASP A 96 16.15 -3.89 3.06
C ASP A 96 14.96 -4.27 2.18
N ILE A 97 14.25 -3.27 1.70
CA ILE A 97 13.20 -3.41 0.69
C ILE A 97 13.47 -2.46 -0.47
N ASP A 98 13.59 -2.99 -1.67
CA ASP A 98 13.57 -2.21 -2.90
C ASP A 98 12.11 -1.91 -3.26
N MET A 99 11.63 -0.71 -2.92
CA MET A 99 10.24 -0.29 -3.14
C MET A 99 9.90 -0.16 -4.62
N THR A 100 10.92 -0.05 -5.50
CA THR A 100 10.71 0.00 -6.96
C THR A 100 10.47 -1.39 -7.57
N LYS A 101 10.93 -2.45 -6.91
CA LYS A 101 10.63 -3.84 -7.29
C LYS A 101 9.34 -4.34 -6.67
N CYS A 102 8.99 -3.82 -5.51
CA CYS A 102 7.82 -4.26 -4.76
C CYS A 102 6.53 -4.03 -5.57
N ILE A 103 5.67 -5.03 -5.61
CA ILE A 103 4.36 -4.99 -6.26
C ILE A 103 3.20 -4.80 -5.27
N TYR A 104 3.48 -4.53 -4.01
CA TYR A 104 2.50 -4.30 -2.94
C TYR A 104 1.44 -5.40 -2.83
N CYS A 105 1.86 -6.66 -2.97
CA CYS A 105 0.97 -7.82 -2.95
C CYS A 105 0.50 -8.24 -1.55
N GLY A 106 1.16 -7.78 -0.48
CA GLY A 106 0.84 -8.09 0.91
C GLY A 106 1.28 -9.47 1.39
N MET A 107 1.89 -10.32 0.55
CA MET A 107 2.30 -11.66 0.95
C MET A 107 3.33 -11.65 2.09
N CYS A 108 4.18 -10.63 2.17
CA CYS A 108 5.17 -10.48 3.25
C CYS A 108 4.51 -10.29 4.62
N GLN A 109 3.45 -9.50 4.71
CA GLN A 109 2.71 -9.30 5.97
C GLN A 109 1.87 -10.53 6.35
N GLU A 110 1.33 -11.25 5.37
CA GLU A 110 0.57 -12.49 5.61
C GLU A 110 1.48 -13.63 6.10
N ALA A 111 2.70 -13.72 5.56
CA ALA A 111 3.68 -14.73 5.97
C ALA A 111 4.37 -14.42 7.31
N CYS A 112 4.21 -13.23 7.86
CA CYS A 112 4.91 -12.83 9.08
C CYS A 112 4.23 -13.38 10.35
N PRO A 113 4.87 -14.29 11.11
CA PRO A 113 4.25 -14.93 12.27
C PRO A 113 4.09 -14.01 13.49
N VAL A 114 4.72 -12.83 13.46
CA VAL A 114 4.77 -11.87 14.57
C VAL A 114 4.23 -10.49 14.19
N ASP A 115 3.62 -10.33 13.03
CA ASP A 115 3.15 -9.05 12.48
C ASP A 115 4.22 -7.96 12.55
N ALA A 116 5.46 -8.30 12.19
CA ALA A 116 6.58 -7.37 12.22
C ALA A 116 6.62 -6.50 10.97
N ILE A 117 6.52 -7.11 9.78
CA ILE A 117 6.42 -6.39 8.51
C ILE A 117 4.95 -6.22 8.16
N VAL A 118 4.56 -5.00 7.83
CA VAL A 118 3.19 -4.64 7.42
C VAL A 118 3.23 -3.61 6.30
N GLU A 119 2.18 -3.58 5.49
CA GLU A 119 1.93 -2.50 4.55
C GLU A 119 1.02 -1.48 5.25
N GLY A 120 1.53 -0.27 5.44
CA GLY A 120 0.89 0.79 6.21
C GLY A 120 -0.17 1.57 5.41
N PRO A 121 -0.82 2.55 6.03
CA PRO A 121 -1.84 3.38 5.38
C PRO A 121 -1.26 4.47 4.50
N ASN A 122 0.03 4.78 4.60
CA ASN A 122 0.66 5.85 3.83
C ASN A 122 0.84 5.45 2.37
N PHE A 123 0.47 6.35 1.47
CA PHE A 123 0.70 6.21 0.02
C PHE A 123 1.44 7.44 -0.57
N GLU A 124 1.69 8.46 0.24
CA GLU A 124 2.34 9.70 -0.18
C GLU A 124 3.85 9.63 0.12
N PHE A 125 4.57 8.78 -0.61
CA PHE A 125 6.01 8.57 -0.46
C PHE A 125 6.76 8.63 -1.79
N ALA A 126 6.25 9.41 -2.74
CA ALA A 126 6.96 9.68 -3.98
C ALA A 126 8.28 10.43 -3.70
N THR A 127 9.31 10.07 -4.44
CA THR A 127 10.67 10.62 -4.31
C THR A 127 11.21 11.01 -5.68
N GLU A 128 12.29 11.79 -5.72
CA GLU A 128 12.91 12.24 -6.97
C GLU A 128 13.85 11.18 -7.55
N THR A 129 14.46 10.36 -6.68
CA THR A 129 15.46 9.38 -7.09
C THR A 129 15.06 7.96 -6.70
N ARG A 130 15.59 6.97 -7.42
CA ARG A 130 15.34 5.56 -7.13
C ARG A 130 16.00 5.13 -5.82
N GLU A 131 17.14 5.67 -5.50
CA GLU A 131 17.91 5.35 -4.31
C GLU A 131 17.13 5.66 -3.04
N GLU A 132 16.33 6.71 -3.06
CA GLU A 132 15.46 7.07 -1.94
C GLU A 132 14.31 6.06 -1.72
N LEU A 133 13.97 5.27 -2.74
CA LEU A 133 13.00 4.18 -2.65
C LEU A 133 13.64 2.83 -2.28
N PHE A 134 14.93 2.83 -1.98
CA PHE A 134 15.59 1.70 -1.35
C PHE A 134 15.54 1.88 0.17
N TYR A 135 14.61 1.17 0.81
CA TYR A 135 14.33 1.32 2.23
C TYR A 135 15.20 0.38 3.04
N ASP A 136 15.98 0.95 3.92
CA ASP A 136 16.73 0.22 4.92
C ASP A 136 15.89 -0.10 6.18
N LYS A 137 16.48 -0.85 7.08
CA LYS A 137 15.85 -1.24 8.34
C LYS A 137 15.43 -0.07 9.20
N GLU A 138 16.24 0.98 9.27
CA GLU A 138 15.98 2.16 10.11
C GLU A 138 14.76 2.91 9.61
N ARG A 139 14.68 3.17 8.32
CA ARG A 139 13.54 3.82 7.69
C ARG A 139 12.25 3.03 7.87
N LEU A 140 12.32 1.71 7.72
CA LEU A 140 11.16 0.84 7.93
C LEU A 140 10.67 0.86 9.39
N LEU A 141 11.58 0.93 10.36
CA LEU A 141 11.24 1.04 11.79
C LEU A 141 10.68 2.41 12.14
N ASP A 142 11.18 3.48 11.52
CA ASP A 142 10.64 4.83 11.68
C ASP A 142 9.23 4.92 11.14
N ASN A 143 8.96 4.34 9.98
CA ASN A 143 7.62 4.22 9.44
C ASN A 143 6.71 3.45 10.40
N GLY A 144 7.19 2.33 10.97
CA GLY A 144 6.46 1.56 11.96
C GLY A 144 6.10 2.40 13.19
N THR A 145 7.03 3.18 13.70
CA THR A 145 6.80 4.06 14.85
C THR A 145 5.81 5.17 14.52
N ARG A 146 5.95 5.77 13.33
CA ARG A 146 5.09 6.87 12.87
C ARG A 146 3.63 6.46 12.72
N TRP A 147 3.39 5.29 12.13
CA TRP A 147 2.06 4.82 11.76
C TRP A 147 1.49 3.74 12.66
N GLU A 148 2.16 3.37 13.77
CA GLU A 148 1.78 2.25 14.63
C GLU A 148 0.32 2.32 15.09
N ARG A 149 -0.17 3.50 15.44
CA ARG A 149 -1.56 3.68 15.92
C ARG A 149 -2.59 3.26 14.85
N GLU A 150 -2.36 3.65 13.62
CA GLU A 150 -3.28 3.33 12.50
C GLU A 150 -3.09 1.88 12.06
N ILE A 151 -1.85 1.41 12.00
CA ILE A 151 -1.52 0.01 11.69
C ILE A 151 -2.18 -0.93 12.70
N ALA A 152 -2.05 -0.67 13.99
CA ALA A 152 -2.65 -1.50 15.03
C ALA A 152 -4.19 -1.51 14.94
N ARG A 153 -4.80 -0.36 14.64
CA ARG A 153 -6.25 -0.27 14.40
C ARG A 153 -6.67 -1.09 13.20
N ASN A 154 -5.97 -0.98 12.09
CA ASN A 154 -6.28 -1.69 10.85
C ASN A 154 -6.15 -3.20 11.04
N ILE A 155 -5.10 -3.68 11.73
CA ILE A 155 -4.92 -5.09 12.06
C ILE A 155 -6.06 -5.60 12.96
N ALA A 156 -6.45 -4.81 13.96
CA ALA A 156 -7.57 -5.19 14.83
C ALA A 156 -8.90 -5.29 14.06
N MET A 157 -9.13 -4.39 13.09
CA MET A 157 -10.33 -4.43 12.23
C MET A 157 -10.30 -5.59 11.23
N ASP A 158 -9.12 -6.02 10.80
CA ASP A 158 -8.94 -7.14 9.86
C ASP A 158 -8.89 -8.51 10.56
N SER A 159 -8.63 -8.56 11.86
CA SER A 159 -8.43 -9.80 12.63
C SER A 159 -9.53 -10.85 12.50
N PRO A 160 -10.84 -10.51 12.33
CA PRO A 160 -11.89 -11.51 12.12
C PRO A 160 -11.80 -12.25 10.78
N TYR A 161 -10.97 -11.77 9.85
CA TYR A 161 -10.85 -12.29 8.48
C TYR A 161 -9.47 -12.91 8.20
N ARG A 162 -8.58 -12.94 9.19
CA ARG A 162 -7.24 -13.54 9.12
C ARG A 162 -7.22 -14.98 9.64
#